data_fb64f12faaed6da1c4b63a12ea6209cb
#
_entry.id   fb64f12faaed6da1c4b63a12ea6209cb
#
_cell.length_a   1.000
_cell.length_b   1.000
_cell.length_c   1.000
_cell.angle_alpha   90.00
_cell.angle_beta   90.00
_cell.angle_gamma   90.00
#
_symmetry.space_group_name_H-M   'P 1'
#
loop_
_entity.id
_entity.type
_entity.pdbx_description
1 polymer ?
#
loop_
_entity_poly.entity_id
_entity_poly.type
_entity_poly.pdbx_seq_one_letter_code
_entity_poly.pdbx_strand_id
1 'polypeptide(L)'
;MALTCSLEQFFKPLLPHVDPILQLSVFIVMICLTLLGVSRNGASLIYTLLRYLVQLCLMKDREIKDLSARDQKILSDFPTDPRSVDDCLDLDPDTVIYAVCPDKSCQATHAPKFKDGSPIPIYPSQCKNRRSGKRCRTQLLRPCRISNTTIFLPIKPFVYFNPTNWLGRLLARHGLEAKMDAAWDRSKVPGVDPDLMFDIFDGEVLRNFKGPHGRTHFSEGNGEGRYVFSLSLDFFNPLGNKQAGKKISVGIISLVCLNLPPDIRYKPENMFLVGIIPGPNEPPLMSINFFLKPLVDDFLKLWEPGIYFSRTDGHRDGRLVRCAIVCVVCDLPAAKKTAGFAAHNHTHFCIYCHCTSNGPGYGNFDYTKWSYRSNEEVRRNAKEFNNAFNNPSTKSKADSIVSRTGVRWSQLLRLPYFEPTRFVVVDPMHNLLLGLLDAHFDTFLGIRLPKAEPLRPVFCTNFSDAWKAMSKQESASMQQIIGHLEKPMSADLATPDGFE
;
A
#
# COMPACT_ATOMS: atom_id res chain seq x y z
N MET A 1 3.72 -24.00 -15.65
CA MET A 1 5.06 -24.01 -15.03
C MET A 1 5.16 -22.79 -14.14
N ALA A 2 5.51 -22.90 -12.86
CA ALA A 2 5.66 -21.76 -11.97
C ALA A 2 6.83 -20.87 -12.44
N LEU A 3 6.70 -19.56 -12.24
CA LEU A 3 7.79 -18.63 -12.49
C LEU A 3 8.80 -18.77 -11.34
N THR A 4 10.11 -18.77 -11.66
CA THR A 4 11.17 -18.87 -10.66
C THR A 4 11.76 -17.50 -10.38
N CYS A 5 11.91 -17.17 -9.08
CA CYS A 5 12.58 -15.98 -8.59
C CYS A 5 13.81 -16.39 -7.77
N SER A 6 15.00 -15.95 -8.19
CA SER A 6 16.24 -16.22 -7.45
C SER A 6 16.37 -15.25 -6.27
N LEU A 7 16.63 -15.77 -5.08
CA LEU A 7 16.85 -15.00 -3.86
C LEU A 7 18.28 -15.12 -3.31
N GLU A 8 19.17 -15.77 -4.04
CA GLU A 8 20.56 -16.03 -3.59
C GLU A 8 21.30 -14.76 -3.15
N GLN A 9 20.99 -13.63 -3.80
CA GLN A 9 21.57 -12.33 -3.46
C GLN A 9 21.29 -11.91 -2.01
N PHE A 10 20.10 -12.24 -1.46
CA PHE A 10 19.72 -11.86 -0.09
C PHE A 10 20.37 -12.70 0.99
N PHE A 11 21.01 -13.81 0.63
CA PHE A 11 21.73 -14.72 1.55
C PHE A 11 23.23 -14.58 1.43
N LYS A 12 23.74 -13.74 0.56
CA LYS A 12 25.17 -13.41 0.47
C LYS A 12 25.51 -12.27 1.43
N PRO A 13 26.72 -12.26 2.01
CA PRO A 13 27.17 -11.09 2.76
C PRO A 13 27.09 -9.84 1.88
N LEU A 14 26.56 -8.76 2.42
CA LEU A 14 26.37 -7.50 1.69
C LEU A 14 27.67 -6.93 1.10
N LEU A 15 28.77 -7.09 1.80
CA LEU A 15 30.08 -6.55 1.42
C LEU A 15 31.21 -7.54 1.72
N PRO A 16 31.25 -8.75 1.08
CA PRO A 16 32.15 -9.84 1.49
C PRO A 16 33.63 -9.53 1.34
N HIS A 17 33.99 -8.58 0.49
CA HIS A 17 35.38 -8.21 0.17
C HIS A 17 35.75 -6.80 0.62
N VAL A 18 34.88 -6.12 1.35
CA VAL A 18 35.10 -4.76 1.82
C VAL A 18 35.69 -4.82 3.25
N ASP A 19 36.69 -3.98 3.49
CA ASP A 19 37.30 -3.89 4.82
C ASP A 19 36.26 -3.55 5.91
N PRO A 20 36.32 -4.16 7.11
CA PRO A 20 35.37 -3.89 8.20
C PRO A 20 35.21 -2.42 8.59
N ILE A 21 36.27 -1.62 8.44
CA ILE A 21 36.24 -0.16 8.71
C ILE A 21 35.31 0.53 7.74
N LEU A 22 35.39 0.16 6.44
CA LEU A 22 34.50 0.71 5.41
C LEU A 22 33.06 0.22 5.61
N GLN A 23 32.88 -1.07 5.96
CA GLN A 23 31.56 -1.63 6.26
C GLN A 23 30.89 -0.84 7.39
N LEU A 24 31.57 -0.65 8.52
CA LEU A 24 31.04 0.10 9.65
C LEU A 24 30.72 1.56 9.27
N SER A 25 31.60 2.22 8.51
CA SER A 25 31.38 3.59 8.03
C SER A 25 30.14 3.70 7.15
N VAL A 26 29.93 2.74 6.27
CA VAL A 26 28.72 2.65 5.43
C VAL A 26 27.48 2.48 6.29
N PHE A 27 27.48 1.55 7.24
CA PHE A 27 26.34 1.33 8.13
C PHE A 27 25.99 2.55 8.98
N ILE A 28 26.97 3.26 9.54
CA ILE A 28 26.73 4.48 10.31
C ILE A 28 26.00 5.52 9.45
N VAL A 29 26.48 5.77 8.24
CA VAL A 29 25.87 6.78 7.38
C VAL A 29 24.49 6.37 6.88
N MET A 30 24.28 5.07 6.58
CA MET A 30 22.98 4.53 6.21
C MET A 30 21.95 4.65 7.34
N ILE A 31 22.35 4.39 8.58
CA ILE A 31 21.50 4.62 9.76
C ILE A 31 21.14 6.11 9.87
N CYS A 32 22.11 7.01 9.71
CA CYS A 32 21.85 8.44 9.75
C CYS A 32 20.85 8.90 8.67
N LEU A 33 20.99 8.38 7.46
CA LEU A 33 20.08 8.68 6.34
C LEU A 33 18.68 8.14 6.56
N THR A 34 18.57 6.84 6.90
CA THR A 34 17.31 6.12 6.86
C THR A 34 16.50 6.24 8.15
N LEU A 35 17.16 6.24 9.31
CA LEU A 35 16.49 6.27 10.62
C LEU A 35 16.49 7.67 11.24
N LEU A 36 17.55 8.44 11.07
CA LEU A 36 17.67 9.78 11.68
C LEU A 36 17.26 10.91 10.72
N GLY A 37 16.91 10.60 9.48
CA GLY A 37 16.43 11.58 8.50
C GLY A 37 17.48 12.63 8.10
N VAL A 38 18.77 12.33 8.23
CA VAL A 38 19.85 13.24 7.81
C VAL A 38 19.79 13.44 6.30
N SER A 39 19.92 14.70 5.85
CA SER A 39 19.93 15.00 4.42
C SER A 39 21.12 14.36 3.71
N ARG A 40 21.03 14.15 2.39
CA ARG A 40 22.15 13.64 1.58
C ARG A 40 23.43 14.45 1.72
N ASN A 41 23.31 15.78 1.77
CA ASN A 41 24.45 16.66 2.01
C ASN A 41 25.07 16.44 3.41
N GLY A 42 24.22 16.24 4.42
CA GLY A 42 24.67 15.88 5.76
C GLY A 42 25.37 14.52 5.78
N ALA A 43 24.85 13.53 5.07
CA ALA A 43 25.47 12.21 4.94
C ALA A 43 26.84 12.27 4.24
N SER A 44 26.98 13.07 3.17
CA SER A 44 28.28 13.29 2.53
C SER A 44 29.28 13.97 3.45
N LEU A 45 28.82 14.90 4.31
CA LEU A 45 29.67 15.50 5.34
C LEU A 45 30.11 14.45 6.37
N ILE A 46 29.20 13.57 6.83
CA ILE A 46 29.55 12.50 7.77
C ILE A 46 30.59 11.56 7.15
N TYR A 47 30.44 11.15 5.87
CA TYR A 47 31.47 10.36 5.19
C TYR A 47 32.83 11.07 5.17
N THR A 48 32.84 12.36 4.88
CA THR A 48 34.07 13.17 4.87
C THR A 48 34.75 13.16 6.27
N LEU A 49 33.96 13.38 7.33
CA LEU A 49 34.47 13.39 8.69
C LEU A 49 34.96 11.99 9.12
N LEU A 50 34.24 10.93 8.82
CA LEU A 50 34.66 9.55 9.09
C LEU A 50 35.94 9.20 8.34
N ARG A 51 36.07 9.60 7.08
CA ARG A 51 37.29 9.41 6.31
C ARG A 51 38.50 10.10 6.96
N TYR A 52 38.34 11.36 7.39
CA TYR A 52 39.40 12.06 8.10
C TYR A 52 39.74 11.40 9.43
N LEU A 53 38.74 10.96 10.19
CA LEU A 53 38.97 10.22 11.44
C LEU A 53 39.78 8.95 11.20
N VAL A 54 39.36 8.14 10.23
CA VAL A 54 40.09 6.91 9.85
C VAL A 54 41.50 7.23 9.37
N GLN A 55 41.66 8.26 8.55
CA GLN A 55 42.97 8.71 8.08
C GLN A 55 43.90 9.10 9.27
N LEU A 56 43.42 9.89 10.22
CA LEU A 56 44.19 10.26 11.42
C LEU A 56 44.57 9.04 12.27
N CYS A 57 43.63 8.08 12.42
CA CYS A 57 43.90 6.84 13.17
C CYS A 57 44.95 5.95 12.48
N LEU A 58 44.96 5.89 11.16
CA LEU A 58 45.91 5.08 10.39
C LEU A 58 47.30 5.74 10.28
N MET A 59 47.35 7.04 10.14
CA MET A 59 48.61 7.77 9.91
C MET A 59 49.54 7.77 11.14
N LYS A 60 49.03 7.99 12.38
CA LYS A 60 49.82 7.94 13.62
C LYS A 60 51.27 8.49 13.43
N ASP A 61 51.41 9.72 12.99
CA ASP A 61 52.69 10.37 12.69
C ASP A 61 53.47 9.87 11.44
N ARG A 62 52.79 9.10 10.55
CA ARG A 62 53.29 8.66 9.22
C ARG A 62 52.69 9.45 8.11
N GLU A 63 53.39 9.56 6.97
CA GLU A 63 52.79 10.08 5.75
C GLU A 63 51.94 9.02 5.06
N ILE A 64 50.98 9.43 4.21
CA ILE A 64 50.06 8.50 3.48
C ILE A 64 50.86 7.49 2.65
N LYS A 65 52.02 7.91 2.08
CA LYS A 65 52.90 7.02 1.28
C LYS A 65 53.53 5.89 2.09
N ASP A 66 53.62 6.04 3.41
CA ASP A 66 54.26 5.09 4.33
C ASP A 66 53.23 4.10 4.96
N LEU A 67 51.95 4.24 4.55
CA LEU A 67 50.87 3.31 4.99
C LEU A 67 50.96 1.97 4.26
N SER A 68 50.47 0.94 4.91
CA SER A 68 50.33 -0.39 4.27
C SER A 68 49.44 -0.32 3.02
N ALA A 69 49.62 -1.24 2.09
CA ALA A 69 48.78 -1.34 0.88
C ALA A 69 47.28 -1.49 1.23
N ARG A 70 46.96 -2.19 2.36
CA ARG A 70 45.60 -2.29 2.90
C ARG A 70 45.06 -0.94 3.33
N ASP A 71 45.83 -0.19 4.11
CA ASP A 71 45.39 1.10 4.66
C ASP A 71 45.23 2.17 3.56
N GLN A 72 46.12 2.17 2.57
CA GLN A 72 45.99 3.01 1.40
C GLN A 72 44.71 2.67 0.62
N LYS A 73 44.39 1.38 0.47
CA LYS A 73 43.17 0.92 -0.19
C LYS A 73 41.92 1.35 0.59
N ILE A 74 41.91 1.23 1.93
CA ILE A 74 40.79 1.73 2.76
C ILE A 74 40.50 3.22 2.47
N LEU A 75 41.54 4.05 2.43
CA LEU A 75 41.40 5.49 2.18
C LEU A 75 40.97 5.81 0.74
N SER A 76 41.42 5.02 -0.25
CA SER A 76 41.01 5.20 -1.64
C SER A 76 39.57 4.79 -1.92
N ASP A 77 39.13 3.71 -1.28
CA ASP A 77 37.80 3.11 -1.49
C ASP A 77 36.73 3.73 -0.55
N PHE A 78 37.13 4.75 0.26
CA PHE A 78 36.20 5.38 1.20
C PHE A 78 35.08 6.11 0.45
N PRO A 79 33.81 5.82 0.73
CA PRO A 79 32.70 6.48 0.05
C PRO A 79 32.69 7.99 0.30
N THR A 80 32.36 8.76 -0.73
CA THR A 80 32.20 10.22 -0.64
C THR A 80 30.77 10.68 -0.86
N ASP A 81 29.98 9.85 -1.52
CA ASP A 81 28.58 10.11 -1.84
C ASP A 81 27.72 8.92 -1.40
N PRO A 82 26.64 9.13 -0.63
CA PRO A 82 25.72 8.07 -0.25
C PRO A 82 25.16 7.24 -1.41
N ARG A 83 25.00 7.84 -2.59
CA ARG A 83 24.47 7.15 -3.78
C ARG A 83 25.39 6.03 -4.27
N SER A 84 26.70 6.20 -4.14
CA SER A 84 27.64 5.13 -4.51
C SER A 84 27.52 3.89 -3.61
N VAL A 85 26.97 4.07 -2.43
CA VAL A 85 26.72 2.99 -1.47
C VAL A 85 25.41 2.28 -1.77
N ASP A 86 24.37 3.01 -2.16
CA ASP A 86 23.09 2.44 -2.58
C ASP A 86 23.32 1.46 -3.74
N ASP A 87 24.18 1.85 -4.73
CA ASP A 87 24.58 1.01 -5.86
C ASP A 87 25.37 -0.24 -5.41
N CYS A 88 26.32 -0.07 -4.47
CA CYS A 88 27.15 -1.18 -4.00
C CYS A 88 26.36 -2.22 -3.16
N LEU A 89 25.33 -1.77 -2.45
CA LEU A 89 24.51 -2.64 -1.59
C LEU A 89 23.29 -3.21 -2.30
N ASP A 90 23.05 -2.82 -3.57
CA ASP A 90 21.85 -3.19 -4.34
C ASP A 90 20.55 -2.92 -3.53
N LEU A 91 20.50 -1.75 -2.89
CA LEU A 91 19.38 -1.36 -2.04
C LEU A 91 18.19 -0.86 -2.84
N ASP A 92 18.40 -0.46 -4.08
CA ASP A 92 17.34 0.05 -4.94
C ASP A 92 16.30 -1.04 -5.20
N PRO A 93 15.03 -0.76 -4.93
CA PRO A 93 13.98 -1.73 -5.22
C PRO A 93 13.76 -1.84 -6.72
N ASP A 94 13.41 -3.05 -7.20
CA ASP A 94 12.95 -3.26 -8.57
C ASP A 94 11.73 -2.40 -8.85
N THR A 95 11.91 -1.38 -9.66
CA THR A 95 10.85 -0.44 -10.02
C THR A 95 10.57 -0.44 -11.51
N VAL A 96 9.30 -0.28 -11.85
CA VAL A 96 8.86 -0.03 -13.22
C VAL A 96 8.22 1.35 -13.28
N ILE A 97 8.82 2.25 -14.04
CA ILE A 97 8.28 3.60 -14.21
C ILE A 97 7.33 3.60 -15.41
N TYR A 98 6.06 3.91 -15.17
CA TYR A 98 5.05 4.08 -16.22
C TYR A 98 4.93 5.56 -16.58
N ALA A 99 4.79 5.87 -17.87
CA ALA A 99 4.43 7.21 -18.30
C ALA A 99 2.92 7.40 -18.16
N VAL A 100 2.50 8.36 -17.36
CA VAL A 100 1.09 8.70 -17.14
C VAL A 100 0.69 9.87 -18.03
N CYS A 101 -0.48 9.78 -18.63
CA CYS A 101 -1.03 10.88 -19.42
C CYS A 101 -1.32 12.11 -18.52
N PRO A 102 -0.76 13.30 -18.82
CA PRO A 102 -0.97 14.51 -18.01
C PRO A 102 -2.40 15.05 -18.05
N ASP A 103 -3.19 14.68 -19.06
CA ASP A 103 -4.60 15.07 -19.14
C ASP A 103 -5.36 14.57 -17.91
N LYS A 104 -5.90 15.51 -17.12
CA LYS A 104 -6.61 15.25 -15.85
C LYS A 104 -7.79 14.29 -15.99
N SER A 105 -8.38 14.23 -17.17
CA SER A 105 -9.54 13.39 -17.47
C SER A 105 -9.17 12.03 -18.06
N CYS A 106 -7.91 11.81 -18.44
CA CYS A 106 -7.39 10.57 -19.02
C CYS A 106 -6.55 9.77 -18.03
N GLN A 107 -5.39 10.27 -17.64
CA GLN A 107 -4.43 9.67 -16.72
C GLN A 107 -4.10 8.18 -17.02
N ALA A 108 -4.17 7.78 -18.30
CA ALA A 108 -3.80 6.43 -18.69
C ALA A 108 -2.29 6.19 -18.55
N THR A 109 -1.91 5.02 -18.04
CA THR A 109 -0.52 4.59 -17.89
C THR A 109 -0.01 3.91 -19.14
N HIS A 110 1.27 4.10 -19.44
CA HIS A 110 1.99 3.46 -20.54
C HIS A 110 3.27 2.82 -20.02
N ALA A 111 3.37 1.50 -20.16
CA ALA A 111 4.54 0.74 -19.72
C ALA A 111 5.79 1.11 -20.54
N PRO A 112 6.98 1.05 -19.92
CA PRO A 112 8.24 1.16 -20.65
C PRO A 112 8.41 -0.02 -21.60
N LYS A 113 9.12 0.22 -22.71
CA LYS A 113 9.69 -0.81 -23.58
C LYS A 113 11.21 -0.65 -23.58
N PHE A 114 11.93 -1.73 -23.68
CA PHE A 114 13.39 -1.72 -23.76
C PHE A 114 13.81 -2.23 -25.12
N LYS A 115 14.90 -1.70 -25.67
CA LYS A 115 15.61 -2.32 -26.80
C LYS A 115 16.56 -3.37 -26.25
N ASP A 116 16.81 -4.41 -27.03
CA ASP A 116 17.76 -5.45 -26.67
C ASP A 116 19.13 -4.85 -26.30
N GLY A 117 19.60 -5.19 -25.10
CA GLY A 117 20.89 -4.72 -24.57
C GLY A 117 20.91 -3.27 -24.05
N SER A 118 19.78 -2.55 -24.00
CA SER A 118 19.72 -1.18 -23.48
C SER A 118 18.88 -1.09 -22.21
N PRO A 119 19.41 -0.53 -21.11
CA PRO A 119 18.62 -0.29 -19.88
C PRO A 119 17.70 0.94 -19.99
N ILE A 120 17.79 1.70 -21.09
CA ILE A 120 17.03 2.96 -21.23
C ILE A 120 15.59 2.66 -21.65
N PRO A 121 14.59 3.06 -20.84
CA PRO A 121 13.19 2.82 -21.16
C PRO A 121 12.70 3.73 -22.30
N ILE A 122 11.91 3.17 -23.18
CA ILE A 122 11.29 3.87 -24.31
C ILE A 122 9.78 3.90 -24.11
N TYR A 123 9.19 5.09 -24.25
CA TYR A 123 7.76 5.31 -24.15
C TYR A 123 7.18 5.88 -25.44
N PRO A 124 5.87 5.74 -25.69
CA PRO A 124 5.23 6.47 -26.77
C PRO A 124 5.29 7.99 -26.51
N SER A 125 5.54 8.78 -27.54
CA SER A 125 5.57 10.24 -27.42
C SER A 125 4.20 10.84 -27.01
N GLN A 126 3.12 10.21 -27.47
CA GLN A 126 1.74 10.63 -27.22
C GLN A 126 0.89 9.52 -26.60
N CYS A 127 -0.09 9.92 -25.81
CA CYS A 127 -1.06 9.01 -25.20
C CYS A 127 -1.84 8.23 -26.24
N LYS A 128 -1.83 6.91 -26.12
CA LYS A 128 -2.53 5.98 -27.03
C LYS A 128 -3.93 5.62 -26.55
N ASN A 129 -4.33 6.08 -25.36
CA ASN A 129 -5.64 5.76 -24.79
C ASN A 129 -6.76 6.31 -25.68
N ARG A 130 -7.86 5.56 -25.78
CA ARG A 130 -9.05 5.96 -26.50
C ARG A 130 -10.18 6.29 -25.51
N ARG A 131 -10.85 7.41 -25.73
CA ARG A 131 -12.02 7.84 -24.96
C ARG A 131 -13.12 8.19 -25.94
N SER A 132 -14.27 7.56 -25.80
CA SER A 132 -15.40 7.74 -26.72
C SER A 132 -14.98 7.64 -28.18
N GLY A 133 -14.15 6.64 -28.52
CA GLY A 133 -13.64 6.39 -29.87
C GLY A 133 -12.47 7.27 -30.32
N LYS A 134 -12.22 8.40 -29.69
CA LYS A 134 -11.14 9.33 -30.05
C LYS A 134 -9.87 9.04 -29.27
N ARG A 135 -8.69 9.08 -29.93
CA ARG A 135 -7.37 8.99 -29.28
C ARG A 135 -7.09 10.27 -28.50
N CYS A 136 -6.53 10.13 -27.29
CA CYS A 136 -6.20 11.25 -26.41
C CYS A 136 -5.11 12.15 -27.01
N ARG A 137 -4.03 11.57 -27.56
CA ARG A 137 -2.90 12.26 -28.21
C ARG A 137 -2.14 13.27 -27.35
N THR A 138 -2.38 13.35 -26.05
CA THR A 138 -1.65 14.23 -25.15
C THR A 138 -0.19 13.81 -25.10
N GLN A 139 0.74 14.78 -25.10
CA GLN A 139 2.17 14.55 -24.99
C GLN A 139 2.51 13.87 -23.66
N LEU A 140 3.33 12.82 -23.69
CA LEU A 140 3.72 12.04 -22.51
C LEU A 140 5.12 12.35 -22.02
N LEU A 141 6.00 12.85 -22.90
CA LEU A 141 7.43 12.96 -22.65
C LEU A 141 7.88 14.41 -22.69
N ARG A 142 8.89 14.70 -21.87
CA ARG A 142 9.68 15.94 -21.93
C ARG A 142 11.13 15.63 -22.23
N PRO A 143 11.83 16.45 -23.02
CA PRO A 143 13.27 16.33 -23.19
C PRO A 143 13.98 16.65 -21.88
N CYS A 144 15.02 15.88 -21.57
CA CYS A 144 15.94 16.13 -20.46
C CYS A 144 17.37 15.99 -21.01
N ARG A 145 18.18 17.01 -20.80
CA ARG A 145 19.60 17.00 -21.26
C ARG A 145 20.46 16.47 -20.13
N ILE A 146 21.14 15.36 -20.37
CA ILE A 146 22.11 14.77 -19.44
C ILE A 146 23.46 14.77 -20.18
N SER A 147 24.40 15.56 -19.68
CA SER A 147 25.68 15.79 -20.38
C SER A 147 25.42 16.23 -21.83
N ASN A 148 25.93 15.54 -22.82
CA ASN A 148 25.77 15.85 -24.25
C ASN A 148 24.62 15.09 -24.93
N THR A 149 23.83 14.31 -24.16
CA THR A 149 22.75 13.49 -24.71
C THR A 149 21.38 14.01 -24.26
N THR A 150 20.43 14.08 -25.20
CA THR A 150 19.03 14.38 -24.87
C THR A 150 18.26 13.07 -24.71
N ILE A 151 17.73 12.85 -23.53
CA ILE A 151 16.82 11.71 -23.24
C ILE A 151 15.40 12.23 -23.05
N PHE A 152 14.42 11.36 -23.27
CA PHE A 152 13.00 11.69 -23.14
C PHE A 152 12.42 11.00 -21.90
N LEU A 153 12.05 11.78 -20.90
CA LEU A 153 11.49 11.30 -19.64
C LEU A 153 9.98 11.54 -19.59
N PRO A 154 9.21 10.67 -18.89
CA PRO A 154 7.81 10.91 -18.62
C PRO A 154 7.57 12.28 -17.95
N ILE A 155 6.61 13.06 -18.45
CA ILE A 155 6.16 14.30 -17.82
C ILE A 155 5.55 13.98 -16.44
N LYS A 156 4.82 12.87 -16.35
CA LYS A 156 4.12 12.41 -15.15
C LYS A 156 4.47 10.92 -14.94
N PRO A 157 5.47 10.60 -14.10
CA PRO A 157 5.85 9.21 -13.83
C PRO A 157 4.97 8.59 -12.75
N PHE A 158 4.56 7.34 -12.96
CA PHE A 158 4.04 6.45 -11.92
C PHE A 158 5.11 5.40 -11.61
N VAL A 159 5.64 5.46 -10.42
CA VAL A 159 6.64 4.50 -9.92
C VAL A 159 5.88 3.32 -9.34
N TYR A 160 6.08 2.16 -9.92
CA TYR A 160 5.50 0.88 -9.49
C TYR A 160 6.61 -0.04 -8.98
N PHE A 161 6.42 -0.63 -7.81
CA PHE A 161 7.35 -1.54 -7.16
C PHE A 161 6.91 -2.99 -7.37
N ASN A 162 7.87 -3.87 -7.62
CA ASN A 162 7.58 -5.28 -7.89
C ASN A 162 7.25 -6.05 -6.59
N PRO A 163 6.03 -6.59 -6.44
CA PRO A 163 5.64 -7.33 -5.24
C PRO A 163 6.42 -8.63 -5.05
N THR A 164 6.85 -9.28 -6.13
CA THR A 164 7.62 -10.54 -6.06
C THR A 164 8.97 -10.31 -5.42
N ASN A 165 9.69 -9.24 -5.79
CA ASN A 165 11.00 -8.92 -5.22
C ASN A 165 10.86 -8.54 -3.74
N TRP A 166 9.89 -7.68 -3.40
CA TRP A 166 9.65 -7.33 -2.01
C TRP A 166 9.30 -8.54 -1.15
N LEU A 167 8.43 -9.43 -1.64
CA LEU A 167 8.08 -10.66 -0.95
C LEU A 167 9.30 -11.57 -0.76
N GLY A 168 10.17 -11.66 -1.77
CA GLY A 168 11.44 -12.38 -1.67
C GLY A 168 12.35 -11.84 -0.56
N ARG A 169 12.48 -10.51 -0.47
CA ARG A 169 13.21 -9.86 0.63
C ARG A 169 12.57 -10.15 2.01
N LEU A 170 11.24 -10.17 2.09
CA LEU A 170 10.53 -10.51 3.33
C LEU A 170 10.80 -11.96 3.76
N LEU A 171 10.74 -12.92 2.81
CA LEU A 171 10.97 -14.35 3.03
C LEU A 171 12.44 -14.69 3.31
N ALA A 172 13.38 -13.84 2.93
CA ALA A 172 14.80 -13.98 3.27
C ALA A 172 15.15 -13.50 4.69
N ARG A 173 14.25 -12.74 5.34
CA ARG A 173 14.50 -12.20 6.68
C ARG A 173 14.32 -13.29 7.74
N HIS A 174 15.31 -13.43 8.62
CA HIS A 174 15.35 -14.47 9.64
C HIS A 174 14.09 -14.50 10.52
N GLY A 175 13.47 -15.66 10.61
CA GLY A 175 12.31 -15.96 11.46
C GLY A 175 10.97 -15.39 11.02
N LEU A 176 10.90 -14.54 9.96
CA LEU A 176 9.62 -13.97 9.52
C LEU A 176 8.76 -14.99 8.78
N GLU A 177 9.35 -15.83 7.93
CA GLU A 177 8.64 -16.86 7.19
C GLU A 177 7.91 -17.82 8.16
N ALA A 178 8.58 -18.28 9.21
CA ALA A 178 7.97 -19.14 10.22
C ALA A 178 6.78 -18.48 10.94
N LYS A 179 6.89 -17.17 11.25
CA LYS A 179 5.77 -16.41 11.84
C LYS A 179 4.60 -16.28 10.88
N MET A 180 4.87 -16.08 9.60
CA MET A 180 3.83 -15.98 8.56
C MET A 180 3.12 -17.30 8.33
N ASP A 181 3.84 -18.41 8.39
CA ASP A 181 3.27 -19.75 8.25
C ASP A 181 2.43 -20.15 9.45
N ALA A 182 2.80 -19.71 10.66
CA ALA A 182 2.06 -19.99 11.88
C ALA A 182 0.76 -19.18 12.04
N ALA A 183 0.51 -18.19 11.19
CA ALA A 183 -0.61 -17.25 11.35
C ALA A 183 -1.99 -17.92 11.42
N TRP A 184 -2.17 -19.05 10.75
CA TRP A 184 -3.44 -19.77 10.66
C TRP A 184 -3.47 -21.08 11.50
N ASP A 185 -2.38 -21.42 12.22
CA ASP A 185 -2.31 -22.64 13.05
C ASP A 185 -3.27 -22.60 14.24
N ARG A 186 -3.59 -21.40 14.72
CA ARG A 186 -4.55 -21.23 15.84
C ARG A 186 -5.94 -21.76 15.53
N SER A 187 -6.39 -21.64 14.29
CA SER A 187 -7.69 -22.17 13.87
C SER A 187 -7.78 -23.70 13.93
N LYS A 188 -6.64 -24.37 14.13
CA LYS A 188 -6.51 -25.83 14.24
C LYS A 188 -6.46 -26.31 15.68
N VAL A 189 -6.35 -25.43 16.67
CA VAL A 189 -6.25 -25.82 18.09
C VAL A 189 -7.61 -26.33 18.58
N PRO A 190 -7.75 -27.59 18.96
CA PRO A 190 -9.01 -28.11 19.50
C PRO A 190 -9.39 -27.40 20.82
N GLY A 191 -10.68 -27.07 20.97
CA GLY A 191 -11.21 -26.47 22.20
C GLY A 191 -11.09 -24.94 22.31
N VAL A 192 -10.65 -24.26 21.26
CA VAL A 192 -10.74 -22.79 21.19
C VAL A 192 -12.21 -22.45 20.96
N ASP A 193 -12.75 -21.58 21.79
CA ASP A 193 -14.10 -21.04 21.62
C ASP A 193 -14.22 -20.37 20.24
N PRO A 194 -15.11 -20.84 19.36
CA PRO A 194 -15.28 -20.30 18.02
C PRO A 194 -15.74 -18.84 17.99
N ASP A 195 -16.30 -18.34 19.09
CA ASP A 195 -16.75 -16.94 19.22
C ASP A 195 -15.64 -16.00 19.65
N LEU A 196 -14.48 -16.53 20.08
CA LEU A 196 -13.31 -15.73 20.43
C LEU A 196 -12.44 -15.48 19.19
N MET A 197 -12.36 -14.23 18.77
CA MET A 197 -11.54 -13.80 17.65
C MET A 197 -10.34 -12.98 18.14
N PHE A 198 -9.14 -13.45 17.82
CA PHE A 198 -7.87 -12.80 18.17
C PHE A 198 -7.15 -12.20 16.96
N ASP A 199 -7.38 -12.75 15.78
CA ASP A 199 -6.85 -12.24 14.53
C ASP A 199 -7.90 -12.47 13.41
N ILE A 200 -7.67 -11.83 12.29
CA ILE A 200 -8.50 -11.93 11.08
C ILE A 200 -8.60 -13.38 10.55
N PHE A 201 -7.61 -14.24 10.84
CA PHE A 201 -7.62 -15.66 10.49
C PHE A 201 -8.69 -16.46 11.24
N ASP A 202 -9.20 -15.94 12.35
CA ASP A 202 -10.31 -16.54 13.10
C ASP A 202 -11.67 -16.28 12.41
N GLY A 203 -11.71 -15.33 11.46
CA GLY A 203 -12.92 -14.98 10.71
C GLY A 203 -13.32 -16.02 9.67
N GLU A 204 -14.62 -16.21 9.50
CA GLU A 204 -15.21 -17.19 8.56
C GLU A 204 -14.70 -17.01 7.12
N VAL A 205 -14.47 -15.79 6.68
CA VAL A 205 -14.00 -15.48 5.31
C VAL A 205 -12.67 -16.17 5.01
N LEU A 206 -11.71 -16.08 5.94
CA LEU A 206 -10.38 -16.69 5.75
C LEU A 206 -10.38 -18.19 6.07
N ARG A 207 -11.15 -18.63 7.07
CA ARG A 207 -11.32 -20.08 7.34
C ARG A 207 -11.85 -20.85 6.13
N ASN A 208 -12.77 -20.25 5.38
CA ASN A 208 -13.40 -20.85 4.21
C ASN A 208 -12.78 -20.44 2.88
N PHE A 209 -11.72 -19.64 2.89
CA PHE A 209 -11.09 -19.13 1.67
C PHE A 209 -10.53 -20.28 0.82
N LYS A 210 -10.98 -20.36 -0.44
CA LYS A 210 -10.58 -21.41 -1.37
C LYS A 210 -9.35 -21.02 -2.19
N GLY A 211 -8.39 -21.92 -2.25
CA GLY A 211 -7.22 -21.83 -3.12
C GLY A 211 -7.53 -22.13 -4.59
N PRO A 212 -6.55 -22.03 -5.49
CA PRO A 212 -6.73 -22.26 -6.93
C PRO A 212 -7.32 -23.63 -7.28
N HIS A 213 -7.08 -24.63 -6.44
CA HIS A 213 -7.55 -26.01 -6.64
C HIS A 213 -8.87 -26.34 -5.92
N GLY A 214 -9.61 -25.31 -5.47
CA GLY A 214 -10.90 -25.46 -4.80
C GLY A 214 -10.84 -25.97 -3.35
N ARG A 215 -9.66 -26.33 -2.85
CA ARG A 215 -9.43 -26.71 -1.44
C ARG A 215 -9.27 -25.44 -0.59
N THR A 216 -9.46 -25.56 0.73
CA THR A 216 -9.21 -24.46 1.65
C THR A 216 -7.77 -23.97 1.51
N HIS A 217 -7.57 -22.65 1.34
CA HIS A 217 -6.27 -22.06 1.03
C HIS A 217 -5.24 -22.33 2.13
N PHE A 218 -5.67 -22.29 3.38
CA PHE A 218 -4.84 -22.56 4.57
C PHE A 218 -4.91 -24.01 5.07
N SER A 219 -5.25 -24.96 4.21
CA SER A 219 -5.18 -26.40 4.56
C SER A 219 -3.74 -26.88 4.55
N GLU A 220 -3.44 -27.90 5.36
CA GLU A 220 -2.16 -28.61 5.32
C GLU A 220 -1.90 -29.19 3.94
N GLY A 221 -0.68 -29.09 3.48
CA GLY A 221 -0.23 -29.79 2.30
C GLY A 221 0.84 -29.08 1.48
N ASN A 222 1.79 -29.87 1.02
CA ASN A 222 2.78 -29.60 -0.03
C ASN A 222 3.86 -28.56 0.27
N GLY A 223 4.02 -28.04 1.49
CA GLY A 223 5.09 -27.09 1.81
C GLY A 223 4.99 -25.73 1.08
N GLU A 224 3.85 -25.43 0.43
CA GLU A 224 3.62 -24.13 -0.22
C GLU A 224 3.49 -23.01 0.81
N GLY A 225 4.13 -21.85 0.55
CA GLY A 225 3.83 -20.59 1.24
C GLY A 225 2.52 -20.02 0.75
N ARG A 226 1.63 -19.63 1.66
CA ARG A 226 0.29 -19.11 1.33
C ARG A 226 0.01 -17.86 2.12
N TYR A 227 0.13 -16.71 1.43
CA TYR A 227 0.08 -15.40 2.08
C TYR A 227 -1.06 -14.55 1.52
N VAL A 228 -1.71 -13.83 2.43
CA VAL A 228 -2.82 -12.94 2.09
C VAL A 228 -2.50 -11.51 2.48
N PHE A 229 -3.05 -10.59 1.70
CA PHE A 229 -2.75 -9.18 1.80
C PHE A 229 -4.00 -8.33 1.91
N SER A 230 -3.92 -7.26 2.70
CA SER A 230 -4.83 -6.13 2.59
C SER A 230 -4.26 -5.12 1.60
N LEU A 231 -5.15 -4.54 0.78
CA LEU A 231 -4.85 -3.45 -0.15
C LEU A 231 -5.38 -2.14 0.43
N SER A 232 -4.52 -1.14 0.50
CA SER A 232 -4.91 0.23 0.83
C SER A 232 -4.56 1.18 -0.30
N LEU A 233 -5.44 2.16 -0.51
CA LEU A 233 -5.23 3.27 -1.45
C LEU A 233 -5.69 4.54 -0.76
N ASP A 234 -4.78 5.49 -0.63
CA ASP A 234 -5.04 6.78 0.02
C ASP A 234 -4.50 7.93 -0.82
N PHE A 235 -5.16 9.09 -0.74
CA PHE A 235 -4.76 10.32 -1.40
C PHE A 235 -4.56 11.44 -0.39
N PHE A 236 -3.40 12.07 -0.44
CA PHE A 236 -3.05 13.13 0.49
C PHE A 236 -2.40 14.33 -0.23
N ASN A 237 -2.41 15.48 0.45
CA ASN A 237 -1.70 16.67 0.00
C ASN A 237 -0.30 16.73 0.63
N PRO A 238 0.78 16.46 -0.14
CA PRO A 238 2.14 16.47 0.41
C PRO A 238 2.63 17.85 0.88
N LEU A 239 1.94 18.93 0.48
CA LEU A 239 2.28 20.29 0.89
C LEU A 239 1.58 20.75 2.17
N GLY A 240 0.74 19.90 2.75
CA GLY A 240 -0.13 20.24 3.89
C GLY A 240 -1.20 21.28 3.56
N ASN A 241 -2.16 21.47 4.48
CA ASN A 241 -3.30 22.38 4.26
C ASN A 241 -2.96 23.86 4.36
N LYS A 242 -1.77 24.22 4.85
CA LYS A 242 -1.40 25.61 5.21
C LYS A 242 -0.58 26.35 4.16
N GLN A 243 -0.06 25.71 3.15
CA GLN A 243 0.73 26.37 2.12
C GLN A 243 -0.11 26.77 0.90
N ALA A 244 -0.46 28.05 0.86
CA ALA A 244 -0.78 28.84 -0.35
C ALA A 244 -1.80 28.21 -1.32
N GLY A 245 -2.91 27.66 -0.84
CA GLY A 245 -4.09 27.37 -1.68
C GLY A 245 -3.91 26.35 -2.80
N LYS A 246 -2.75 25.72 -2.97
CA LYS A 246 -2.52 24.68 -3.98
C LYS A 246 -2.97 23.32 -3.46
N LYS A 247 -4.13 22.86 -3.89
CA LYS A 247 -4.55 21.46 -3.68
C LYS A 247 -3.78 20.57 -4.64
N ILE A 248 -2.74 19.91 -4.14
CA ILE A 248 -2.02 18.83 -4.83
C ILE A 248 -2.43 17.53 -4.16
N SER A 249 -2.91 16.58 -4.94
CA SER A 249 -3.23 15.25 -4.44
C SER A 249 -2.27 14.23 -5.03
N VAL A 250 -1.60 13.49 -4.17
CA VAL A 250 -0.72 12.35 -4.50
C VAL A 250 -1.34 11.11 -3.89
N GLY A 251 -1.39 10.01 -4.64
CA GLY A 251 -1.94 8.76 -4.15
C GLY A 251 -0.84 7.76 -3.80
N ILE A 252 -1.07 6.98 -2.76
CA ILE A 252 -0.25 5.83 -2.37
C ILE A 252 -1.08 4.57 -2.48
N ILE A 253 -0.53 3.55 -3.13
CA ILE A 253 -1.04 2.18 -3.11
C ILE A 253 -0.11 1.37 -2.24
N SER A 254 -0.63 0.71 -1.23
CA SER A 254 0.15 -0.14 -0.32
C SER A 254 -0.52 -1.48 -0.04
N LEU A 255 0.30 -2.46 0.35
CA LEU A 255 -0.15 -3.76 0.82
C LEU A 255 0.44 -4.06 2.19
N VAL A 256 -0.36 -4.74 3.02
CA VAL A 256 0.09 -5.30 4.29
C VAL A 256 -0.09 -6.81 4.24
N CYS A 257 0.97 -7.55 4.57
CA CYS A 257 0.90 -9.00 4.70
C CYS A 257 0.18 -9.37 6.00
N LEU A 258 -1.03 -9.91 5.87
CA LEU A 258 -1.88 -10.24 7.02
C LEU A 258 -1.40 -11.47 7.79
N ASN A 259 -0.54 -12.29 7.19
CA ASN A 259 0.09 -13.42 7.86
C ASN A 259 1.14 -13.00 8.91
N LEU A 260 1.63 -11.77 8.85
CA LEU A 260 2.50 -11.28 9.93
C LEU A 260 1.71 -11.07 11.22
N PRO A 261 2.30 -11.32 12.39
CA PRO A 261 1.69 -11.02 13.68
C PRO A 261 1.23 -9.56 13.79
N PRO A 262 0.12 -9.26 14.49
CA PRO A 262 -0.44 -7.92 14.59
C PRO A 262 0.54 -6.84 15.09
N ASP A 263 1.44 -7.19 16.02
CA ASP A 263 2.46 -6.31 16.62
C ASP A 263 3.54 -5.83 15.64
N ILE A 264 3.77 -6.58 14.56
CA ILE A 264 4.77 -6.23 13.54
C ILE A 264 4.17 -5.98 12.15
N ARG A 265 2.93 -6.37 11.91
CA ARG A 265 2.24 -6.32 10.61
C ARG A 265 2.25 -4.93 9.98
N TYR A 266 2.06 -3.89 10.79
CA TYR A 266 1.94 -2.51 10.33
C TYR A 266 3.21 -1.67 10.53
N LYS A 267 4.32 -2.30 10.93
CA LYS A 267 5.60 -1.59 10.98
C LYS A 267 6.04 -1.19 9.56
N PRO A 268 6.59 0.02 9.35
CA PRO A 268 6.95 0.51 8.02
C PRO A 268 7.82 -0.46 7.22
N GLU A 269 8.76 -1.14 7.85
CA GLU A 269 9.65 -2.12 7.24
C GLU A 269 8.95 -3.41 6.76
N ASN A 270 7.71 -3.63 7.18
CA ASN A 270 6.88 -4.77 6.83
C ASN A 270 5.69 -4.41 5.93
N MET A 271 5.52 -3.11 5.64
CA MET A 271 4.51 -2.64 4.71
C MET A 271 5.09 -2.53 3.30
N PHE A 272 4.35 -2.93 2.31
CA PHE A 272 4.76 -2.85 0.91
C PHE A 272 4.16 -1.63 0.22
N LEU A 273 5.04 -0.72 -0.22
CA LEU A 273 4.66 0.37 -1.12
C LEU A 273 4.55 -0.19 -2.54
N VAL A 274 3.33 -0.32 -3.05
CA VAL A 274 3.08 -0.80 -4.43
C VAL A 274 3.40 0.28 -5.45
N GLY A 275 3.05 1.53 -5.14
CA GLY A 275 3.35 2.62 -6.05
C GLY A 275 2.80 3.96 -5.61
N ILE A 276 3.33 5.00 -6.25
CA ILE A 276 2.99 6.40 -5.99
C ILE A 276 2.27 6.97 -7.20
N ILE A 277 0.97 7.22 -7.06
CA ILE A 277 0.13 7.86 -8.10
C ILE A 277 0.46 9.34 -8.14
N PRO A 278 1.01 9.85 -9.27
CA PRO A 278 1.47 11.22 -9.33
C PRO A 278 0.31 12.23 -9.36
N GLY A 279 0.44 13.33 -8.57
CA GLY A 279 -0.46 14.47 -8.60
C GLY A 279 -0.45 15.27 -9.92
N PRO A 280 -0.99 16.50 -9.95
CA PRO A 280 -1.65 17.17 -8.83
C PRO A 280 -3.12 16.76 -8.61
N ASN A 281 -3.75 16.06 -9.57
CA ASN A 281 -5.15 15.67 -9.49
C ASN A 281 -5.28 14.16 -9.27
N GLU A 282 -6.24 13.78 -8.48
CA GLU A 282 -6.64 12.37 -8.36
C GLU A 282 -7.12 11.80 -9.71
N PRO A 283 -6.86 10.53 -9.97
CA PRO A 283 -7.42 9.87 -11.14
C PRO A 283 -8.94 9.89 -11.12
N PRO A 284 -9.59 10.13 -12.26
CA PRO A 284 -11.02 9.87 -12.40
C PRO A 284 -11.38 8.44 -12.00
N LEU A 285 -12.65 8.21 -11.64
CA LEU A 285 -13.13 6.93 -11.11
C LEU A 285 -12.70 5.70 -11.93
N MET A 286 -12.77 5.79 -13.26
CA MET A 286 -12.35 4.67 -14.11
C MET A 286 -10.85 4.62 -14.34
N SER A 287 -10.15 5.75 -14.22
CA SER A 287 -8.71 5.84 -14.49
C SER A 287 -7.85 5.21 -13.37
N ILE A 288 -8.40 5.02 -12.18
CA ILE A 288 -7.72 4.28 -11.11
C ILE A 288 -7.31 2.86 -11.56
N ASN A 289 -8.09 2.28 -12.47
CA ASN A 289 -7.82 0.97 -13.03
C ASN A 289 -6.49 0.87 -13.79
N PHE A 290 -5.98 1.98 -14.33
CA PHE A 290 -4.66 1.99 -14.96
C PHE A 290 -3.54 1.77 -13.95
N PHE A 291 -3.69 2.28 -12.74
CA PHE A 291 -2.72 2.15 -11.66
C PHE A 291 -2.83 0.81 -10.92
N LEU A 292 -4.03 0.23 -10.85
CA LEU A 292 -4.26 -1.09 -10.25
C LEU A 292 -3.85 -2.24 -11.18
N LYS A 293 -3.83 -2.00 -12.50
CA LYS A 293 -3.57 -3.05 -13.48
C LYS A 293 -2.25 -3.79 -13.28
N PRO A 294 -1.08 -3.13 -13.09
CA PRO A 294 0.18 -3.82 -12.85
C PRO A 294 0.13 -4.75 -11.64
N LEU A 295 -0.42 -4.26 -10.53
CA LEU A 295 -0.58 -5.04 -9.31
C LEU A 295 -1.45 -6.29 -9.53
N VAL A 296 -2.58 -6.12 -10.21
CA VAL A 296 -3.48 -7.25 -10.52
C VAL A 296 -2.81 -8.24 -11.46
N ASP A 297 -2.04 -7.78 -12.45
CA ASP A 297 -1.29 -8.66 -13.35
C ASP A 297 -0.27 -9.51 -12.58
N ASP A 298 0.39 -8.97 -11.58
CA ASP A 298 1.35 -9.71 -10.75
C ASP A 298 0.65 -10.64 -9.74
N PHE A 299 -0.47 -10.22 -9.14
CA PHE A 299 -1.24 -11.10 -8.24
C PHE A 299 -1.93 -12.25 -8.97
N LEU A 300 -2.24 -12.12 -10.25
CA LEU A 300 -2.69 -13.27 -11.06
C LEU A 300 -1.58 -14.32 -11.18
N LYS A 301 -0.32 -13.91 -11.36
CA LYS A 301 0.83 -14.84 -11.41
C LYS A 301 1.12 -15.43 -10.01
N LEU A 302 1.07 -14.60 -8.97
CA LEU A 302 1.25 -15.03 -7.58
C LEU A 302 0.16 -15.98 -7.12
N TRP A 303 -1.06 -15.87 -7.65
CA TRP A 303 -2.16 -16.78 -7.35
C TRP A 303 -1.99 -18.10 -8.09
N GLU A 304 -1.85 -18.04 -9.42
CA GLU A 304 -1.69 -19.22 -10.27
C GLU A 304 -0.86 -18.83 -11.53
N PRO A 305 0.24 -19.53 -11.77
CA PRO A 305 0.73 -20.78 -11.18
C PRO A 305 1.42 -20.66 -9.82
N GLY A 306 1.60 -19.46 -9.27
CA GLY A 306 2.45 -19.15 -8.11
C GLY A 306 3.89 -18.82 -8.53
N ILE A 307 4.69 -18.36 -7.59
CA ILE A 307 6.11 -18.05 -7.77
C ILE A 307 6.95 -19.04 -6.95
N TYR A 308 7.91 -19.68 -7.60
CA TYR A 308 8.89 -20.53 -6.92
C TYR A 308 10.12 -19.67 -6.56
N PHE A 309 10.34 -19.47 -5.27
CA PHE A 309 11.54 -18.82 -4.77
C PHE A 309 12.64 -19.86 -4.59
N SER A 310 13.82 -19.61 -5.15
CA SER A 310 14.95 -20.57 -5.17
C SER A 310 15.47 -20.91 -3.76
N ARG A 311 15.27 -20.01 -2.81
CA ARG A 311 15.66 -20.15 -1.42
C ARG A 311 14.86 -19.19 -0.56
N THR A 312 14.48 -19.59 0.67
CA THR A 312 13.91 -18.72 1.70
C THR A 312 14.64 -18.96 3.02
N ASP A 313 14.30 -18.21 4.07
CA ASP A 313 14.92 -18.45 5.40
C ASP A 313 14.61 -19.84 5.92
N GLY A 314 13.39 -20.31 5.79
CA GLY A 314 12.95 -21.64 6.22
C GLY A 314 13.19 -22.78 5.24
N HIS A 315 13.44 -22.49 3.94
CA HIS A 315 13.54 -23.49 2.88
C HIS A 315 14.75 -23.24 1.98
N ARG A 316 15.84 -23.95 2.26
CA ARG A 316 17.11 -23.80 1.53
C ARG A 316 17.04 -24.25 0.07
N ASP A 317 16.20 -25.23 -0.22
CA ASP A 317 16.02 -25.80 -1.56
C ASP A 317 14.87 -25.13 -2.34
N GLY A 318 14.35 -24.04 -1.80
CA GLY A 318 13.30 -23.25 -2.42
C GLY A 318 11.88 -23.67 -2.05
N ARG A 319 10.93 -22.82 -2.41
CA ARG A 319 9.53 -22.98 -2.04
C ARG A 319 8.59 -22.33 -3.06
N LEU A 320 7.49 -23.00 -3.38
CA LEU A 320 6.39 -22.39 -4.12
C LEU A 320 5.57 -21.51 -3.18
N VAL A 321 5.28 -20.28 -3.62
CA VAL A 321 4.50 -19.31 -2.84
C VAL A 321 3.31 -18.82 -3.67
N ARG A 322 2.15 -18.75 -3.01
CA ARG A 322 0.91 -18.23 -3.56
C ARG A 322 0.42 -17.06 -2.72
N CYS A 323 -0.07 -16.01 -3.38
CA CYS A 323 -0.58 -14.84 -2.68
C CYS A 323 -1.95 -14.42 -3.18
N ALA A 324 -2.74 -13.83 -2.27
CA ALA A 324 -4.06 -13.28 -2.58
C ALA A 324 -4.29 -11.94 -1.87
N ILE A 325 -5.00 -11.02 -2.54
CA ILE A 325 -5.55 -9.80 -1.92
C ILE A 325 -6.95 -10.15 -1.42
N VAL A 326 -7.14 -10.18 -0.10
CA VAL A 326 -8.39 -10.64 0.54
C VAL A 326 -9.18 -9.53 1.21
N CYS A 327 -8.63 -8.32 1.32
CA CYS A 327 -9.41 -7.17 1.74
C CYS A 327 -8.88 -5.87 1.14
N VAL A 328 -9.80 -4.92 0.96
CA VAL A 328 -9.54 -3.52 0.57
C VAL A 328 -9.92 -2.66 1.77
N VAL A 329 -8.90 -2.05 2.39
CA VAL A 329 -9.03 -1.22 3.59
C VAL A 329 -8.65 0.20 3.21
N CYS A 330 -9.64 1.05 3.02
CA CYS A 330 -9.48 2.46 2.62
C CYS A 330 -10.60 3.27 3.27
N ASP A 331 -10.50 4.60 3.23
CA ASP A 331 -11.68 5.42 3.46
C ASP A 331 -12.80 5.04 2.47
N LEU A 332 -14.05 5.26 2.82
CA LEU A 332 -15.19 4.80 2.03
C LEU A 332 -15.19 5.31 0.58
N PRO A 333 -14.84 6.57 0.27
CA PRO A 333 -14.68 7.06 -1.10
C PRO A 333 -13.62 6.30 -1.90
N ALA A 334 -12.44 6.08 -1.33
CA ALA A 334 -11.35 5.36 -1.99
C ALA A 334 -11.67 3.87 -2.14
N ALA A 335 -12.26 3.23 -1.12
CA ALA A 335 -12.70 1.84 -1.18
C ALA A 335 -13.68 1.60 -2.34
N LYS A 336 -14.70 2.46 -2.47
CA LYS A 336 -15.66 2.40 -3.56
C LYS A 336 -15.02 2.64 -4.93
N LYS A 337 -14.12 3.61 -5.02
CA LYS A 337 -13.37 3.93 -6.24
C LYS A 337 -12.51 2.76 -6.68
N THR A 338 -11.82 2.11 -5.74
CA THR A 338 -10.92 0.97 -5.97
C THR A 338 -11.69 -0.29 -6.37
N ALA A 339 -12.79 -0.58 -5.70
CA ALA A 339 -13.57 -1.80 -5.91
C ALA A 339 -14.61 -1.69 -7.05
N GLY A 340 -14.79 -0.50 -7.64
CA GLY A 340 -15.69 -0.32 -8.76
C GLY A 340 -17.17 -0.09 -8.37
N PHE A 341 -17.41 0.49 -7.20
CA PHE A 341 -18.75 0.92 -6.79
C PHE A 341 -19.00 2.41 -7.06
N ALA A 342 -20.24 2.80 -7.12
CA ALA A 342 -20.65 4.20 -7.25
C ALA A 342 -20.29 4.99 -5.99
N ALA A 343 -20.21 6.33 -6.09
CA ALA A 343 -19.91 7.21 -4.98
C ALA A 343 -20.92 7.09 -3.83
N HIS A 344 -20.56 7.59 -2.66
CA HIS A 344 -21.39 7.50 -1.45
C HIS A 344 -22.73 8.26 -1.55
N ASN A 345 -22.79 9.28 -2.39
CA ASN A 345 -24.00 10.07 -2.65
C ASN A 345 -24.87 9.54 -3.83
N HIS A 346 -24.53 8.36 -4.36
CA HIS A 346 -25.32 7.72 -5.41
C HIS A 346 -26.58 7.06 -4.82
N THR A 347 -27.66 6.96 -5.61
CA THR A 347 -28.90 6.28 -5.18
C THR A 347 -28.61 4.86 -4.65
N HIS A 348 -27.84 4.06 -5.39
CA HIS A 348 -27.37 2.74 -4.98
C HIS A 348 -26.00 2.86 -4.30
N PHE A 349 -25.96 3.43 -3.10
CA PHE A 349 -24.72 3.75 -2.41
C PHE A 349 -24.10 2.56 -1.66
N CYS A 350 -24.91 1.56 -1.27
CA CYS A 350 -24.41 0.45 -0.43
C CYS A 350 -23.61 -0.56 -1.25
N ILE A 351 -22.48 -1.01 -0.69
CA ILE A 351 -21.63 -2.06 -1.27
C ILE A 351 -22.24 -3.43 -0.99
N TYR A 352 -22.87 -3.60 0.16
CA TYR A 352 -23.28 -4.90 0.70
C TYR A 352 -24.72 -5.29 0.36
N CYS A 353 -25.63 -4.31 0.26
CA CYS A 353 -27.05 -4.59 0.05
C CYS A 353 -27.67 -3.67 -1.02
N HIS A 354 -28.92 -3.97 -1.37
CA HIS A 354 -29.70 -3.21 -2.35
C HIS A 354 -30.38 -1.97 -1.79
N CYS A 355 -29.99 -1.52 -0.57
CA CYS A 355 -30.50 -0.29 0.00
C CYS A 355 -30.22 0.90 -0.91
N THR A 356 -31.24 1.74 -1.11
CA THR A 356 -31.14 2.97 -1.90
C THR A 356 -31.40 4.18 -1.03
N SER A 357 -30.75 5.31 -1.35
CA SER A 357 -31.03 6.56 -0.65
C SER A 357 -32.50 6.96 -0.84
N ASN A 358 -33.22 7.21 0.26
CA ASN A 358 -34.65 7.53 0.29
C ASN A 358 -35.58 6.45 -0.28
N GLY A 359 -35.10 5.19 -0.39
CA GLY A 359 -35.87 4.06 -0.94
C GLY A 359 -36.11 2.97 0.10
N PRO A 360 -36.67 1.83 -0.35
CA PRO A 360 -36.88 0.67 0.50
C PRO A 360 -35.58 0.22 1.18
N GLY A 361 -35.67 -0.06 2.48
CA GLY A 361 -34.54 -0.46 3.31
C GLY A 361 -33.70 0.67 3.89
N TYR A 362 -33.88 1.92 3.46
CA TYR A 362 -33.22 3.07 4.05
C TYR A 362 -33.73 3.31 5.49
N GLY A 363 -32.81 3.36 6.45
CA GLY A 363 -33.19 3.46 7.87
C GLY A 363 -33.66 2.15 8.51
N ASN A 364 -33.63 1.03 7.80
CA ASN A 364 -33.88 -0.29 8.39
C ASN A 364 -32.61 -0.79 9.09
N PHE A 365 -32.62 -0.82 10.42
CA PHE A 365 -31.49 -1.28 11.24
C PHE A 365 -31.51 -2.80 11.49
N ASP A 366 -32.57 -3.50 11.11
CA ASP A 366 -32.62 -4.97 11.18
C ASP A 366 -31.85 -5.57 10.02
N TYR A 367 -30.56 -5.81 10.24
CA TYR A 367 -29.64 -6.35 9.22
C TYR A 367 -30.04 -7.75 8.75
N THR A 368 -30.82 -8.51 9.53
CA THR A 368 -31.28 -9.84 9.14
C THR A 368 -32.29 -9.81 7.98
N LYS A 369 -32.94 -8.66 7.76
CA LYS A 369 -33.90 -8.40 6.70
C LYS A 369 -33.33 -7.64 5.52
N TRP A 370 -32.01 -7.40 5.49
CA TRP A 370 -31.42 -6.70 4.35
C TRP A 370 -31.36 -7.59 3.11
N SER A 371 -31.66 -7.01 1.96
CA SER A 371 -31.47 -7.66 0.67
C SER A 371 -30.01 -7.52 0.26
N TYR A 372 -29.21 -8.54 0.56
CA TYR A 372 -27.77 -8.54 0.28
C TYR A 372 -27.47 -8.72 -1.21
N ARG A 373 -26.40 -8.08 -1.67
CA ARG A 373 -25.86 -8.28 -3.02
C ARG A 373 -25.08 -9.58 -3.09
N SER A 374 -25.17 -10.30 -4.21
CA SER A 374 -24.29 -11.45 -4.45
C SER A 374 -23.02 -11.02 -5.21
N ASN A 375 -21.92 -11.75 -5.01
CA ASN A 375 -20.68 -11.53 -5.75
C ASN A 375 -20.86 -11.77 -7.25
N GLU A 376 -21.67 -12.75 -7.63
CA GLU A 376 -22.00 -13.09 -9.03
C GLU A 376 -22.76 -11.95 -9.71
N GLU A 377 -23.71 -11.36 -9.01
CA GLU A 377 -24.46 -10.19 -9.51
C GLU A 377 -23.53 -9.02 -9.74
N VAL A 378 -22.69 -8.67 -8.76
CA VAL A 378 -21.74 -7.56 -8.88
C VAL A 378 -20.78 -7.79 -10.04
N ARG A 379 -20.22 -9.00 -10.18
CA ARG A 379 -19.33 -9.37 -11.29
C ARG A 379 -20.02 -9.29 -12.64
N ARG A 380 -21.25 -9.76 -12.75
CA ARG A 380 -22.06 -9.69 -13.97
C ARG A 380 -22.30 -8.23 -14.38
N ASN A 381 -22.79 -7.39 -13.46
CA ASN A 381 -23.05 -5.98 -13.70
C ASN A 381 -21.76 -5.22 -14.08
N ALA A 382 -20.66 -5.50 -13.41
CA ALA A 382 -19.37 -4.90 -13.73
C ALA A 382 -18.85 -5.30 -15.12
N LYS A 383 -19.02 -6.55 -15.52
CA LYS A 383 -18.65 -7.04 -16.85
C LYS A 383 -19.52 -6.39 -17.94
N GLU A 384 -20.82 -6.27 -17.70
CA GLU A 384 -21.76 -5.57 -18.61
C GLU A 384 -21.35 -4.10 -18.75
N PHE A 385 -21.07 -3.43 -17.65
CA PHE A 385 -20.55 -2.05 -17.65
C PHE A 385 -19.26 -1.93 -18.47
N ASN A 386 -18.28 -2.80 -18.23
CA ASN A 386 -16.97 -2.74 -18.89
C ASN A 386 -17.10 -2.92 -20.41
N ASN A 387 -17.97 -3.84 -20.85
CA ASN A 387 -18.24 -4.06 -22.27
C ASN A 387 -18.88 -2.82 -22.92
N ALA A 388 -19.85 -2.23 -22.23
CA ALA A 388 -20.54 -1.01 -22.71
C ALA A 388 -19.60 0.22 -22.70
N PHE A 389 -18.79 0.37 -21.68
CA PHE A 389 -17.87 1.51 -21.51
C PHE A 389 -16.76 1.53 -22.56
N ASN A 390 -16.24 0.36 -22.94
CA ASN A 390 -15.17 0.24 -23.94
C ASN A 390 -15.69 0.35 -25.40
N ASN A 391 -17.00 0.28 -25.61
CA ASN A 391 -17.59 0.44 -26.94
C ASN A 391 -18.19 1.85 -27.09
N PRO A 392 -17.66 2.66 -28.02
CA PRO A 392 -18.09 4.04 -28.21
C PRO A 392 -19.60 4.22 -28.49
N SER A 393 -20.23 3.24 -29.16
CA SER A 393 -21.65 3.30 -29.51
C SER A 393 -22.59 2.98 -28.34
N THR A 394 -22.08 2.44 -27.24
CA THR A 394 -22.90 1.99 -26.09
C THR A 394 -22.53 2.68 -24.78
N LYS A 395 -21.85 3.82 -24.82
CA LYS A 395 -21.42 4.54 -23.60
C LYS A 395 -22.61 4.98 -22.73
N SER A 396 -23.70 5.44 -23.32
CA SER A 396 -24.93 5.78 -22.58
C SER A 396 -25.53 4.57 -21.85
N LYS A 397 -25.35 3.37 -22.40
CA LYS A 397 -25.70 2.12 -21.73
C LYS A 397 -24.83 1.88 -20.46
N ALA A 398 -23.54 2.21 -20.51
CA ALA A 398 -22.67 2.10 -19.33
C ALA A 398 -23.17 3.03 -18.19
N ASP A 399 -23.52 4.27 -18.49
CA ASP A 399 -24.07 5.20 -17.51
C ASP A 399 -25.41 4.70 -16.94
N SER A 400 -26.28 4.12 -17.78
CA SER A 400 -27.54 3.47 -17.34
C SER A 400 -27.30 2.29 -16.41
N ILE A 401 -26.27 1.46 -16.65
CA ILE A 401 -25.92 0.35 -15.77
C ILE A 401 -25.52 0.87 -14.39
N VAL A 402 -24.67 1.90 -14.33
CA VAL A 402 -24.28 2.50 -13.03
C VAL A 402 -25.50 3.09 -12.33
N SER A 403 -26.35 3.85 -13.03
CA SER A 403 -27.56 4.43 -12.44
C SER A 403 -28.49 3.39 -11.82
N ARG A 404 -28.62 2.22 -12.46
CA ARG A 404 -29.50 1.13 -12.02
C ARG A 404 -28.88 0.25 -10.93
N THR A 405 -27.55 0.07 -10.92
CA THR A 405 -26.90 -0.95 -10.08
C THR A 405 -25.90 -0.41 -9.07
N GLY A 406 -25.39 0.81 -9.29
CA GLY A 406 -24.30 1.35 -8.50
C GLY A 406 -22.96 0.65 -8.73
N VAL A 407 -22.79 -0.13 -9.81
CA VAL A 407 -21.61 -0.95 -10.06
C VAL A 407 -20.89 -0.48 -11.34
N ARG A 408 -19.57 -0.43 -11.27
CA ARG A 408 -18.63 -0.17 -12.35
C ARG A 408 -17.59 -1.27 -12.43
N TRP A 409 -16.68 -1.18 -13.40
CA TRP A 409 -15.55 -2.10 -13.50
C TRP A 409 -14.41 -1.73 -12.54
N SER A 410 -13.83 -2.77 -11.91
CA SER A 410 -12.53 -2.69 -11.24
C SER A 410 -11.59 -3.76 -11.77
N GLN A 411 -10.29 -3.46 -11.83
CA GLN A 411 -9.25 -4.45 -12.15
C GLN A 411 -9.22 -5.59 -11.14
N LEU A 412 -9.58 -5.35 -9.88
CA LEU A 412 -9.63 -6.37 -8.83
C LEU A 412 -10.57 -7.54 -9.20
N LEU A 413 -11.61 -7.28 -10.00
CA LEU A 413 -12.53 -8.32 -10.47
C LEU A 413 -11.89 -9.32 -11.47
N ARG A 414 -10.66 -9.07 -11.93
CA ARG A 414 -9.89 -10.03 -12.72
C ARG A 414 -9.28 -11.13 -11.85
N LEU A 415 -9.10 -10.85 -10.56
CA LEU A 415 -8.68 -11.87 -9.59
C LEU A 415 -9.84 -12.86 -9.40
N PRO A 416 -9.62 -14.16 -9.70
CA PRO A 416 -10.72 -15.13 -9.71
C PRO A 416 -11.37 -15.34 -8.34
N TYR A 417 -10.59 -15.15 -7.28
CA TYR A 417 -10.97 -15.32 -5.89
C TYR A 417 -11.56 -14.05 -5.23
N PHE A 418 -11.46 -12.88 -5.87
CA PHE A 418 -11.86 -11.62 -5.25
C PHE A 418 -13.39 -11.51 -5.12
N GLU A 419 -13.88 -11.37 -3.90
CA GLU A 419 -15.31 -11.25 -3.57
C GLU A 419 -15.64 -9.78 -3.21
N PRO A 420 -16.16 -8.98 -4.17
CA PRO A 420 -16.32 -7.54 -3.98
C PRO A 420 -17.26 -7.16 -2.84
N THR A 421 -18.24 -8.00 -2.49
CA THR A 421 -19.18 -7.74 -1.38
C THR A 421 -18.67 -8.20 -0.02
N ARG A 422 -17.54 -8.92 0.03
CA ARG A 422 -16.95 -9.43 1.29
C ARG A 422 -15.56 -8.86 1.56
N PHE A 423 -14.78 -8.60 0.49
CA PHE A 423 -13.37 -8.16 0.61
C PHE A 423 -13.21 -6.64 0.66
N VAL A 424 -14.26 -5.86 0.38
CA VAL A 424 -14.26 -4.42 0.64
C VAL A 424 -14.78 -4.21 2.05
N VAL A 425 -13.88 -3.89 2.97
CA VAL A 425 -14.23 -3.80 4.41
C VAL A 425 -14.41 -2.35 4.83
N VAL A 426 -15.19 -2.14 5.87
CA VAL A 426 -15.33 -0.84 6.51
C VAL A 426 -14.08 -0.56 7.31
N ASP A 427 -13.41 0.57 7.07
CA ASP A 427 -12.30 1.02 7.87
C ASP A 427 -12.81 1.58 9.21
N PRO A 428 -12.49 0.93 10.34
CA PRO A 428 -12.98 1.35 11.65
C PRO A 428 -12.48 2.74 12.04
N MET A 429 -11.26 3.12 11.64
CA MET A 429 -10.70 4.43 11.99
C MET A 429 -11.54 5.55 11.38
N HIS A 430 -11.77 5.53 10.07
CA HIS A 430 -12.52 6.59 9.39
C HIS A 430 -14.02 6.52 9.66
N ASN A 431 -14.62 5.33 9.75
CA ASN A 431 -16.06 5.20 9.85
C ASN A 431 -16.55 5.19 11.33
N LEU A 432 -15.85 4.46 12.21
CA LEU A 432 -16.27 4.35 13.60
C LEU A 432 -15.66 5.48 14.44
N LEU A 433 -14.34 5.59 14.49
CA LEU A 433 -13.66 6.51 15.42
C LEU A 433 -13.78 7.98 14.96
N LEU A 434 -13.36 8.30 13.75
CA LEU A 434 -13.39 9.67 13.21
C LEU A 434 -14.76 10.10 12.67
N GLY A 435 -15.65 9.17 12.42
CA GLY A 435 -16.98 9.44 11.88
C GLY A 435 -18.06 9.33 12.96
N LEU A 436 -18.51 8.10 13.20
CA LEU A 436 -19.69 7.86 14.03
C LEU A 436 -19.46 8.25 15.48
N LEU A 437 -18.34 7.85 16.07
CA LEU A 437 -18.04 8.13 17.49
C LEU A 437 -17.84 9.63 17.71
N ASP A 438 -17.08 10.29 16.84
CA ASP A 438 -16.86 11.73 16.89
C ASP A 438 -18.18 12.52 16.78
N ALA A 439 -19.05 12.16 15.82
CA ALA A 439 -20.38 12.76 15.69
C ALA A 439 -21.26 12.48 16.92
N HIS A 440 -21.16 11.29 17.51
CA HIS A 440 -21.90 10.94 18.72
C HIS A 440 -21.48 11.80 19.91
N PHE A 441 -20.18 11.94 20.17
CA PHE A 441 -19.66 12.79 21.23
C PHE A 441 -20.00 14.27 21.04
N ASP A 442 -19.79 14.79 19.83
CA ASP A 442 -20.03 16.22 19.54
C ASP A 442 -21.54 16.56 19.53
N THR A 443 -22.35 15.75 18.84
CA THR A 443 -23.75 16.06 18.57
C THR A 443 -24.71 15.61 19.68
N PHE A 444 -24.54 14.37 20.19
CA PHE A 444 -25.45 13.80 21.17
C PHE A 444 -25.05 14.11 22.60
N LEU A 445 -23.77 13.99 22.92
CA LEU A 445 -23.29 14.20 24.29
C LEU A 445 -22.87 15.66 24.56
N GLY A 446 -22.73 16.48 23.51
CA GLY A 446 -22.28 17.87 23.63
C GLY A 446 -20.84 18.02 24.11
N ILE A 447 -20.04 16.94 24.03
CA ILE A 447 -18.63 16.91 24.40
C ILE A 447 -17.81 17.26 23.16
N ARG A 448 -17.36 18.51 23.09
CA ARG A 448 -16.44 18.92 22.00
C ARG A 448 -15.02 18.56 22.36
N LEU A 449 -14.47 17.59 21.66
CA LEU A 449 -13.02 17.38 21.66
C LEU A 449 -12.33 18.60 21.04
N PRO A 450 -11.17 19.05 21.56
CA PRO A 450 -10.44 20.16 20.97
C PRO A 450 -9.98 19.79 19.57
N LYS A 451 -10.63 20.35 18.56
CA LYS A 451 -10.30 20.19 17.15
C LYS A 451 -9.58 21.42 16.64
N ALA A 452 -8.63 21.21 15.73
CA ALA A 452 -7.90 22.29 15.08
C ALA A 452 -8.78 23.17 14.18
N GLU A 453 -9.95 22.68 13.74
CA GLU A 453 -10.97 23.44 12.97
C GLU A 453 -12.38 22.90 13.27
N PRO A 454 -13.40 23.79 13.31
CA PRO A 454 -14.77 23.37 13.55
C PRO A 454 -15.30 22.55 12.36
N LEU A 455 -15.66 21.29 12.60
CA LEU A 455 -16.46 20.54 11.63
C LEU A 455 -17.84 21.17 11.55
N ARG A 456 -18.29 21.49 10.33
CA ARG A 456 -19.68 21.89 10.11
C ARG A 456 -20.57 20.68 10.44
N PRO A 457 -21.64 20.87 11.22
CA PRO A 457 -22.58 19.79 11.51
C PRO A 457 -23.18 19.28 10.20
N VAL A 458 -22.94 18.02 9.90
CA VAL A 458 -23.46 17.36 8.69
C VAL A 458 -24.84 16.76 8.92
N PHE A 459 -25.29 16.68 10.16
CA PHE A 459 -26.57 16.05 10.51
C PHE A 459 -27.49 16.94 11.33
N CYS A 460 -28.67 17.13 10.79
CA CYS A 460 -29.95 17.48 11.39
C CYS A 460 -30.02 18.64 12.38
N THR A 461 -30.43 19.78 11.88
CA THR A 461 -30.92 20.93 12.65
C THR A 461 -32.18 20.64 13.51
N ASN A 462 -32.76 19.45 13.42
CA ASN A 462 -34.04 19.13 14.09
C ASN A 462 -33.91 18.24 15.32
N PHE A 463 -32.71 17.80 15.71
CA PHE A 463 -32.50 17.00 16.94
C PHE A 463 -32.11 17.82 18.16
N SER A 464 -31.76 19.08 17.99
CA SER A 464 -31.31 19.96 19.09
C SER A 464 -32.35 20.21 20.19
N ASP A 465 -33.64 20.03 19.89
CA ASP A 465 -34.72 20.28 20.86
C ASP A 465 -35.11 19.07 21.69
N ALA A 466 -34.65 17.87 21.34
CA ALA A 466 -35.02 16.62 22.01
C ALA A 466 -33.97 16.16 23.05
N TRP A 467 -32.74 16.65 22.99
CA TRP A 467 -31.67 16.22 23.89
C TRP A 467 -31.12 17.38 24.70
N LYS A 468 -31.26 17.28 26.02
CA LYS A 468 -30.54 18.16 26.93
C LYS A 468 -29.05 17.86 26.80
N ALA A 469 -28.26 18.87 26.46
CA ALA A 469 -26.81 18.76 26.57
C ALA A 469 -26.42 18.25 27.96
N MET A 470 -25.42 17.39 28.03
CA MET A 470 -24.85 16.92 29.28
C MET A 470 -24.51 18.11 30.18
N SER A 471 -24.79 18.00 31.45
CA SER A 471 -24.37 18.99 32.43
C SER A 471 -22.85 19.13 32.43
N LYS A 472 -22.33 20.29 32.84
CA LYS A 472 -20.87 20.50 32.95
C LYS A 472 -20.19 19.44 33.83
N GLN A 473 -20.91 18.90 34.82
CA GLN A 473 -20.39 17.89 35.73
C GLN A 473 -20.31 16.52 35.09
N GLU A 474 -21.30 16.12 34.29
CA GLU A 474 -21.30 14.88 33.51
C GLU A 474 -20.24 14.93 32.43
N SER A 475 -20.08 16.07 31.75
CA SER A 475 -19.02 16.29 30.74
C SER A 475 -17.61 16.18 31.34
N ALA A 476 -17.39 16.76 32.55
CA ALA A 476 -16.12 16.64 33.26
C ALA A 476 -15.83 15.20 33.69
N SER A 477 -16.85 14.47 34.17
CA SER A 477 -16.71 13.06 34.55
C SER A 477 -16.35 12.17 33.32
N MET A 478 -16.98 12.40 32.16
CA MET A 478 -16.65 11.69 30.92
C MET A 478 -15.25 12.02 30.41
N GLN A 479 -14.84 13.29 30.48
CA GLN A 479 -13.48 13.68 30.12
C GLN A 479 -12.42 13.01 31.02
N GLN A 480 -12.74 12.85 32.31
CA GLN A 480 -11.87 12.15 33.26
C GLN A 480 -11.78 10.65 32.91
N ILE A 481 -12.88 9.99 32.56
CA ILE A 481 -12.91 8.60 32.13
C ILE A 481 -12.10 8.41 30.82
N ILE A 482 -12.32 9.28 29.83
CA ILE A 482 -11.57 9.27 28.57
C ILE A 482 -10.08 9.45 28.84
N GLY A 483 -9.68 10.41 29.66
CA GLY A 483 -8.29 10.64 30.05
C GLY A 483 -7.63 9.44 30.77
N HIS A 484 -8.42 8.63 31.47
CA HIS A 484 -7.94 7.37 32.06
C HIS A 484 -7.79 6.25 31.03
N LEU A 485 -8.63 6.21 30.00
CA LEU A 485 -8.55 5.23 28.91
C LEU A 485 -7.40 5.54 27.93
N GLU A 486 -7.09 6.82 27.69
CA GLU A 486 -5.99 7.23 26.82
C GLU A 486 -4.61 6.99 27.45
N LYS A 487 -4.47 7.14 28.77
CA LYS A 487 -3.17 6.98 29.47
C LYS A 487 -2.56 5.59 29.34
N PRO A 488 -3.28 4.47 29.53
CA PRO A 488 -2.70 3.14 29.33
C PRO A 488 -2.32 2.85 27.87
N MET A 489 -3.16 3.25 26.92
CA MET A 489 -2.89 3.04 25.50
C MET A 489 -1.71 3.88 24.99
N SER A 490 -1.56 5.12 25.47
CA SER A 490 -0.43 5.97 25.10
C SER A 490 0.89 5.52 25.76
N ALA A 491 0.83 4.95 26.97
CA ALA A 491 2.01 4.39 27.62
C ALA A 491 2.52 3.14 26.91
N ASP A 492 1.62 2.24 26.51
CA ASP A 492 1.99 1.01 25.78
C ASP A 492 2.46 1.29 24.34
N LEU A 493 2.03 2.40 23.73
CA LEU A 493 2.49 2.83 22.41
C LEU A 493 3.75 3.70 22.47
N ALA A 494 4.03 4.36 23.59
CA ALA A 494 5.15 5.29 23.75
C ALA A 494 6.44 4.63 24.28
N THR A 495 6.34 3.45 24.89
CA THR A 495 7.51 2.69 25.35
C THR A 495 7.51 1.30 24.72
N PRO A 496 8.16 1.13 23.54
CA PRO A 496 8.65 -0.19 23.20
C PRO A 496 9.69 -0.52 24.28
N ASP A 497 9.41 -1.50 25.13
CA ASP A 497 10.43 -2.09 25.98
C ASP A 497 11.64 -2.42 25.14
N GLY A 498 12.76 -1.75 25.39
CA GLY A 498 14.04 -2.11 24.82
C GLY A 498 14.90 -0.99 24.24
N PHE A 499 14.79 0.25 24.71
CA PHE A 499 15.86 1.22 24.56
C PHE A 499 16.25 1.77 25.94
N GLU A 500 17.05 1.02 26.65
CA GLU A 500 18.14 1.50 27.48
C GLU A 500 19.48 1.24 26.79
#